data_b86570b8e49c896aab6530b372f6795b
#
_entry.id   b86570b8e49c896aab6530b372f6795b
#
_cell.length_a   1.000
_cell.length_b   1.000
_cell.length_c   1.000
_cell.angle_alpha   90.00
_cell.angle_beta   90.00
_cell.angle_gamma   90.00
#
_symmetry.space_group_name_H-M   'P 1'
#
loop_
_entity.id
_entity.type
_entity.pdbx_description
1 polymer ?
#
loop_
_entity_poly.entity_id
_entity_poly.type
_entity_poly.pdbx_seq_one_letter_code
_entity_poly.pdbx_strand_id
1 'polypeptide(L)'
;MEEAQLLYVTTLVAELGITATPRAVTSVFFRAQPPTAASGAREVTRGEAQRLLREAADQLEEYFAGLRRRFTLPLELRGTPFQRAVWEAVGRIPYGEVRSYARIAAEIGRPGACRAVGMANHRNPAVLLIPCHRVVGSDGSLTGYAGGVEAKRLLLELERNYKCDTEPEAASSNVSKETLF
;
A
#
# COMPACT_ATOMS: atom_id res chain seq x y z
N MET A 1 -10.80 -0.55 23.56
CA MET A 1 -10.12 -0.68 22.24
C MET A 1 -11.23 -0.71 21.20
N GLU A 2 -11.19 0.20 20.23
CA GLU A 2 -12.15 0.17 19.13
C GLU A 2 -11.93 -1.10 18.31
N GLU A 3 -12.99 -1.86 18.08
CA GLU A 3 -12.93 -3.13 17.36
C GLU A 3 -12.76 -2.85 15.85
N ALA A 4 -11.74 -3.44 15.23
CA ALA A 4 -11.54 -3.27 13.79
C ALA A 4 -12.61 -4.01 13.01
N GLN A 5 -13.11 -3.39 11.96
CA GLN A 5 -14.09 -3.95 11.04
C GLN A 5 -13.41 -4.38 9.74
N LEU A 6 -13.98 -5.32 9.01
CA LEU A 6 -13.42 -5.97 7.83
C LEU A 6 -14.41 -5.88 6.65
N LEU A 7 -13.88 -5.54 5.48
CA LEU A 7 -14.58 -5.61 4.19
C LEU A 7 -13.71 -6.36 3.19
N TYR A 8 -14.30 -7.20 2.35
CA TYR A 8 -13.62 -7.82 1.22
C TYR A 8 -14.02 -7.14 -0.09
N VAL A 9 -13.03 -6.95 -0.97
CA VAL A 9 -13.20 -6.33 -2.30
C VAL A 9 -12.55 -7.22 -3.34
N THR A 10 -13.30 -7.59 -4.38
CA THR A 10 -12.77 -8.32 -5.53
C THR A 10 -12.11 -7.34 -6.49
N THR A 11 -10.86 -7.61 -6.85
CA THR A 11 -10.08 -6.75 -7.75
C THR A 11 -9.54 -7.54 -8.94
N LEU A 12 -8.92 -6.85 -9.90
CA LEU A 12 -8.29 -7.46 -11.07
C LEU A 12 -7.21 -8.50 -10.71
N VAL A 13 -6.50 -8.30 -9.60
CA VAL A 13 -5.36 -9.16 -9.22
C VAL A 13 -5.73 -10.22 -8.19
N ALA A 14 -6.69 -9.96 -7.32
CA ALA A 14 -7.15 -10.90 -6.28
C ALA A 14 -8.30 -10.30 -5.45
N GLU A 15 -8.85 -11.08 -4.53
CA GLU A 15 -9.70 -10.59 -3.47
C GLU A 15 -8.86 -9.99 -2.33
N LEU A 16 -9.13 -8.74 -1.98
CA LEU A 16 -8.46 -8.00 -0.94
C LEU A 16 -9.34 -7.85 0.30
N GLY A 17 -8.77 -8.04 1.49
CA GLY A 17 -9.38 -7.67 2.75
C GLY A 17 -8.91 -6.28 3.18
N ILE A 18 -9.83 -5.45 3.67
CA ILE A 18 -9.56 -4.14 4.23
C ILE A 18 -10.04 -4.14 5.67
N THR A 19 -9.18 -3.77 6.61
CA THR A 19 -9.61 -3.54 7.99
C THR A 19 -9.48 -2.07 8.36
N ALA A 20 -10.45 -1.57 9.10
CA ALA A 20 -10.47 -0.19 9.60
C ALA A 20 -11.08 -0.10 11.00
N THR A 21 -10.60 0.87 11.75
CA THR A 21 -11.31 1.46 12.89
C THR A 21 -12.14 2.66 12.38
N PRO A 22 -12.98 3.31 13.23
CA PRO A 22 -13.63 4.55 12.84
C PRO A 22 -12.68 5.68 12.41
N ARG A 23 -11.39 5.60 12.77
CA ARG A 23 -10.40 6.67 12.58
C ARG A 23 -9.44 6.44 11.43
N ALA A 24 -9.09 5.17 11.14
CA ALA A 24 -8.06 4.86 10.16
C ALA A 24 -8.21 3.45 9.58
N VAL A 25 -7.70 3.26 8.37
CA VAL A 25 -7.43 1.95 7.79
C VAL A 25 -6.24 1.34 8.53
N THR A 26 -6.41 0.14 9.03
CA THR A 26 -5.39 -0.58 9.82
C THR A 26 -4.66 -1.65 9.01
N SER A 27 -5.31 -2.21 7.97
CA SER A 27 -4.64 -3.07 7.00
C SER A 27 -5.37 -3.16 5.65
N VAL A 28 -4.62 -3.48 4.60
CA VAL A 28 -5.10 -3.96 3.31
C VAL A 28 -4.23 -5.15 2.92
N PHE A 29 -4.85 -6.30 2.65
CA PHE A 29 -4.13 -7.56 2.47
C PHE A 29 -4.80 -8.47 1.45
N PHE A 30 -4.04 -9.38 0.87
CA PHE A 30 -4.60 -10.46 0.03
C PHE A 30 -5.34 -11.46 0.93
N ARG A 31 -6.58 -11.80 0.58
CA ARG A 31 -7.43 -12.71 1.38
C ARG A 31 -6.75 -14.04 1.69
N ALA A 32 -5.94 -14.55 0.77
CA ALA A 32 -5.17 -15.78 0.96
C ALA A 32 -4.07 -15.66 2.04
N GLN A 33 -3.70 -14.46 2.47
CA GLN A 33 -2.62 -14.19 3.42
C GLN A 33 -3.01 -13.07 4.41
N PRO A 34 -4.01 -13.30 5.26
CA PRO A 34 -4.43 -12.29 6.24
C PRO A 34 -3.30 -12.06 7.27
N PRO A 35 -2.99 -10.80 7.60
CA PRO A 35 -2.03 -10.50 8.65
C PRO A 35 -2.61 -10.84 10.02
N THR A 36 -1.75 -11.11 11.01
CA THR A 36 -2.17 -11.36 12.39
C THR A 36 -3.01 -10.21 12.96
N ALA A 37 -2.77 -8.97 12.52
CA ALA A 37 -3.54 -7.80 12.93
C ALA A 37 -5.01 -7.83 12.44
N ALA A 38 -5.33 -8.62 11.42
CA ALA A 38 -6.71 -8.82 10.94
C ALA A 38 -7.44 -9.94 11.72
N SER A 39 -6.71 -10.71 12.54
CA SER A 39 -7.31 -11.73 13.38
C SER A 39 -8.22 -11.08 14.43
N GLY A 40 -9.50 -11.43 14.41
CA GLY A 40 -10.51 -10.85 15.30
C GLY A 40 -11.28 -9.65 14.71
N ALA A 41 -10.94 -9.18 13.52
CA ALA A 41 -11.78 -8.21 12.81
C ALA A 41 -13.10 -8.87 12.39
N ARG A 42 -14.22 -8.18 12.63
CA ARG A 42 -15.55 -8.68 12.26
C ARG A 42 -15.99 -8.10 10.92
N GLU A 43 -16.65 -8.94 10.12
CA GLU A 43 -17.24 -8.48 8.88
C GLU A 43 -18.31 -7.40 9.17
N VAL A 44 -18.26 -6.31 8.39
CA VAL A 44 -19.08 -5.13 8.66
C VAL A 44 -20.51 -5.36 8.28
N THR A 45 -21.39 -5.16 9.24
CA THR A 45 -22.82 -5.03 8.95
C THR A 45 -23.33 -3.60 9.14
N ARG A 46 -22.81 -2.85 10.11
CA ARG A 46 -23.12 -1.42 10.38
C ARG A 46 -22.06 -0.82 11.32
N GLY A 47 -21.80 0.51 11.20
CA GLY A 47 -20.94 1.23 12.15
C GLY A 47 -20.13 2.35 11.55
N GLU A 48 -19.42 3.11 12.37
CA GLU A 48 -18.64 4.30 11.95
C GLU A 48 -17.48 3.94 11.02
N ALA A 49 -16.84 2.79 11.21
CA ALA A 49 -15.77 2.31 10.32
C ALA A 49 -16.28 1.95 8.91
N GLN A 50 -17.59 1.72 8.74
CA GLN A 50 -18.18 1.36 7.44
C GLN A 50 -17.94 2.45 6.38
N ARG A 51 -18.03 3.72 6.75
CA ARG A 51 -17.78 4.82 5.82
C ARG A 51 -16.36 4.76 5.29
N LEU A 52 -15.38 4.59 6.18
CA LEU A 52 -13.97 4.52 5.81
C LEU A 52 -13.64 3.26 4.98
N LEU A 53 -14.26 2.13 5.29
CA LEU A 53 -14.12 0.89 4.51
C LEU A 53 -14.69 1.04 3.10
N ARG A 54 -15.83 1.69 2.92
CA ARG A 54 -16.40 1.99 1.60
C ARG A 54 -15.51 2.95 0.83
N GLU A 55 -15.08 4.04 1.45
CA GLU A 55 -14.14 4.98 0.84
C GLU A 55 -12.84 4.29 0.38
N ALA A 56 -12.33 3.34 1.18
CA ALA A 56 -11.17 2.54 0.80
C ALA A 56 -11.46 1.63 -0.39
N ALA A 57 -12.64 1.00 -0.42
CA ALA A 57 -13.08 0.18 -1.56
C ALA A 57 -13.21 1.02 -2.84
N ASP A 58 -13.87 2.17 -2.76
CA ASP A 58 -14.05 3.10 -3.89
C ASP A 58 -12.70 3.57 -4.43
N GLN A 59 -11.75 3.93 -3.56
CA GLN A 59 -10.40 4.33 -3.96
C GLN A 59 -9.61 3.18 -4.61
N LEU A 60 -9.81 1.93 -4.16
CA LEU A 60 -9.22 0.77 -4.83
C LEU A 60 -9.83 0.51 -6.20
N GLU A 61 -11.16 0.63 -6.35
CA GLU A 61 -11.82 0.51 -7.65
C GLU A 61 -11.33 1.56 -8.63
N GLU A 62 -11.25 2.82 -8.20
CA GLU A 62 -10.67 3.92 -9.01
C GLU A 62 -9.21 3.66 -9.41
N TYR A 63 -8.40 3.09 -8.50
CA TYR A 63 -7.02 2.73 -8.80
C TYR A 63 -6.94 1.66 -9.89
N PHE A 64 -7.73 0.59 -9.80
CA PHE A 64 -7.77 -0.47 -10.80
C PHE A 64 -8.39 -0.03 -12.14
N ALA A 65 -9.25 0.98 -12.11
CA ALA A 65 -9.78 1.63 -13.31
C ALA A 65 -8.80 2.64 -13.93
N GLY A 66 -7.61 2.89 -13.32
CA GLY A 66 -6.63 3.87 -13.79
C GLY A 66 -6.99 5.32 -13.49
N LEU A 67 -8.08 5.56 -12.74
CA LEU A 67 -8.59 6.89 -12.41
C LEU A 67 -7.90 7.51 -11.19
N ARG A 68 -7.28 6.69 -10.35
CA ARG A 68 -6.60 7.12 -9.12
C ARG A 68 -5.12 6.72 -9.12
N ARG A 69 -4.26 7.66 -8.78
CA ARG A 69 -2.80 7.44 -8.66
C ARG A 69 -2.29 7.53 -7.23
N ARG A 70 -3.07 8.11 -6.31
CA ARG A 70 -2.74 8.25 -4.88
C ARG A 70 -3.94 7.93 -4.00
N PHE A 71 -3.68 7.25 -2.92
CA PHE A 71 -4.67 7.01 -1.87
C PHE A 71 -4.63 8.14 -0.85
N THR A 72 -5.81 8.56 -0.36
CA THR A 72 -5.97 9.68 0.59
C THR A 72 -6.57 9.22 1.92
N LEU A 73 -6.42 7.93 2.22
CA LEU A 73 -6.99 7.29 3.42
C LEU A 73 -6.08 7.54 4.63
N PRO A 74 -6.63 7.83 5.81
CA PRO A 74 -5.86 7.83 7.03
C PRO A 74 -5.40 6.41 7.36
N LEU A 75 -4.12 6.23 7.67
CA LEU A 75 -3.51 4.94 7.97
C LEU A 75 -3.04 4.89 9.43
N GLU A 76 -3.36 3.83 10.13
CA GLU A 76 -2.77 3.49 11.42
C GLU A 76 -2.06 2.14 11.31
N LEU A 77 -0.75 2.18 11.05
CA LEU A 77 0.05 0.99 10.79
C LEU A 77 0.95 0.67 11.97
N ARG A 78 0.90 -0.57 12.42
CA ARG A 78 1.73 -1.08 13.51
C ARG A 78 2.95 -1.79 12.94
N GLY A 79 4.14 -1.40 13.43
CA GLY A 79 5.40 -1.99 13.02
C GLY A 79 6.58 -1.47 13.83
N THR A 80 7.73 -2.13 13.70
CA THR A 80 8.97 -1.67 14.31
C THR A 80 9.42 -0.33 13.69
N PRO A 81 10.28 0.45 14.36
CA PRO A 81 10.82 1.69 13.78
C PRO A 81 11.47 1.47 12.40
N PHE A 82 12.17 0.34 12.21
CA PHE A 82 12.75 -0.02 10.91
C PHE A 82 11.67 -0.28 9.84
N GLN A 83 10.65 -1.05 10.16
CA GLN A 83 9.56 -1.33 9.24
C GLN A 83 8.84 -0.04 8.82
N ARG A 84 8.52 0.82 9.77
CA ARG A 84 7.88 2.12 9.50
C ARG A 84 8.74 2.99 8.58
N ALA A 85 10.05 3.10 8.83
CA ALA A 85 10.96 3.83 7.97
C ALA A 85 11.00 3.27 6.53
N VAL A 86 10.97 1.93 6.37
CA VAL A 86 10.87 1.29 5.06
C VAL A 86 9.54 1.61 4.39
N TRP A 87 8.42 1.43 5.08
CA TRP A 87 7.08 1.67 4.52
C TRP A 87 6.87 3.14 4.12
N GLU A 88 7.41 4.07 4.90
CA GLU A 88 7.43 5.49 4.57
C GLU A 88 8.23 5.77 3.30
N ALA A 89 9.45 5.22 3.17
CA ALA A 89 10.27 5.36 1.96
C ALA A 89 9.57 4.75 0.74
N VAL A 90 8.93 3.59 0.90
CA VAL A 90 8.16 2.93 -0.16
C VAL A 90 6.93 3.75 -0.54
N GLY A 91 6.23 4.34 0.42
CA GLY A 91 5.07 5.21 0.19
C GLY A 91 5.38 6.44 -0.66
N ARG A 92 6.65 6.88 -0.69
CA ARG A 92 7.10 8.00 -1.52
C ARG A 92 7.41 7.62 -2.98
N ILE A 93 7.37 6.34 -3.36
CA ILE A 93 7.60 5.93 -4.75
C ILE A 93 6.38 6.37 -5.59
N PRO A 94 6.57 7.24 -6.61
CA PRO A 94 5.47 7.71 -7.43
C PRO A 94 4.77 6.58 -8.21
N TYR A 95 3.53 6.83 -8.62
CA TYR A 95 2.78 5.94 -9.50
C TYR A 95 3.52 5.71 -10.82
N GLY A 96 3.61 4.44 -11.25
CA GLY A 96 4.31 4.04 -12.46
C GLY A 96 5.84 4.14 -12.40
N GLU A 97 6.42 4.33 -11.20
CA GLU A 97 7.86 4.28 -10.96
C GLU A 97 8.24 3.08 -10.10
N VAL A 98 9.49 2.68 -10.21
CA VAL A 98 10.06 1.61 -9.39
C VAL A 98 11.33 2.08 -8.68
N ARG A 99 11.64 1.48 -7.55
CA ARG A 99 12.91 1.63 -6.83
C ARG A 99 13.47 0.25 -6.50
N SER A 100 14.80 0.14 -6.48
CA SER A 100 15.41 -1.11 -6.03
C SER A 100 15.43 -1.21 -4.50
N TYR A 101 15.47 -2.43 -3.97
CA TYR A 101 15.67 -2.67 -2.53
C TYR A 101 16.90 -1.95 -2.00
N ALA A 102 18.00 -1.89 -2.79
CA ALA A 102 19.21 -1.17 -2.44
C ALA A 102 18.99 0.34 -2.32
N ARG A 103 18.19 0.91 -3.22
CA ARG A 103 17.83 2.34 -3.19
C ARG A 103 17.02 2.68 -1.94
N ILE A 104 16.01 1.89 -1.60
CA ILE A 104 15.24 2.06 -0.37
C ILE A 104 16.13 1.93 0.87
N ALA A 105 17.03 0.93 0.91
CA ALA A 105 17.98 0.77 2.01
C ALA A 105 18.88 2.00 2.21
N ALA A 106 19.37 2.59 1.11
CA ALA A 106 20.17 3.80 1.16
C ALA A 106 19.35 5.02 1.64
N GLU A 107 18.10 5.17 1.16
CA GLU A 107 17.21 6.27 1.54
C GLU A 107 16.86 6.30 3.03
N ILE A 108 16.79 5.13 3.68
CA ILE A 108 16.57 5.02 5.13
C ILE A 108 17.88 5.04 5.95
N GLY A 109 19.03 5.38 5.32
CA GLY A 109 20.32 5.43 5.98
C GLY A 109 20.91 4.06 6.38
N ARG A 110 20.51 2.98 5.69
CA ARG A 110 20.93 1.60 5.96
C ARG A 110 21.36 0.87 4.68
N PRO A 111 22.38 1.34 3.93
CA PRO A 111 22.70 0.88 2.57
C PRO A 111 22.98 -0.62 2.45
N GLY A 112 23.39 -1.30 3.53
CA GLY A 112 23.61 -2.76 3.54
C GLY A 112 22.34 -3.59 3.84
N ALA A 113 21.19 -2.97 4.11
CA ALA A 113 20.01 -3.65 4.68
C ALA A 113 19.03 -4.19 3.64
N CYS A 114 19.44 -4.48 2.39
CA CYS A 114 18.54 -4.89 1.30
C CYS A 114 17.60 -6.06 1.67
N ARG A 115 18.15 -7.11 2.32
CA ARG A 115 17.35 -8.26 2.78
C ARG A 115 16.34 -7.87 3.85
N ALA A 116 16.73 -7.01 4.78
CA ALA A 116 15.83 -6.52 5.84
C ALA A 116 14.72 -5.63 5.25
N VAL A 117 15.02 -4.81 4.23
CA VAL A 117 14.02 -4.05 3.46
C VAL A 117 13.05 -4.99 2.76
N GLY A 118 13.54 -6.07 2.14
CA GLY A 118 12.70 -7.11 1.54
C GLY A 118 11.75 -7.75 2.57
N MET A 119 12.25 -8.06 3.76
CA MET A 119 11.42 -8.61 4.85
C MET A 119 10.39 -7.58 5.37
N ALA A 120 10.75 -6.31 5.47
CA ALA A 120 9.81 -5.25 5.85
C ALA A 120 8.72 -5.08 4.80
N ASN A 121 9.05 -5.14 3.50
CA ASN A 121 8.08 -5.14 2.41
C ASN A 121 7.14 -6.34 2.46
N HIS A 122 7.67 -7.54 2.74
CA HIS A 122 6.84 -8.75 2.90
C HIS A 122 5.84 -8.62 4.06
N ARG A 123 6.19 -7.86 5.09
CA ARG A 123 5.35 -7.56 6.26
C ARG A 123 4.55 -6.27 6.11
N ASN A 124 4.44 -5.72 4.89
CA ASN A 124 3.63 -4.54 4.63
C ASN A 124 2.16 -4.82 4.99
N PRO A 125 1.58 -4.10 5.97
CA PRO A 125 0.21 -4.35 6.40
C PRO A 125 -0.84 -3.74 5.48
N ALA A 126 -0.46 -2.83 4.56
CA ALA A 126 -1.39 -2.09 3.71
C ALA A 126 -0.94 -2.14 2.24
N VAL A 127 -1.08 -3.32 1.61
CA VAL A 127 -0.72 -3.50 0.19
C VAL A 127 -1.46 -2.49 -0.68
N LEU A 128 -0.85 -2.03 -1.75
CA LEU A 128 -1.30 -0.95 -2.66
C LEU A 128 -1.20 0.44 -2.04
N LEU A 129 -1.76 0.69 -0.85
CA LEU A 129 -1.67 1.98 -0.15
C LEU A 129 -0.19 2.29 0.18
N ILE A 130 0.56 1.27 0.60
CA ILE A 130 2.03 1.28 0.61
C ILE A 130 2.48 0.42 -0.57
N PRO A 131 2.98 1.02 -1.65
CA PRO A 131 3.15 0.35 -2.93
C PRO A 131 4.40 -0.54 -2.99
N CYS A 132 4.46 -1.58 -2.15
CA CYS A 132 5.59 -2.50 -2.11
C CYS A 132 5.78 -3.29 -3.42
N HIS A 133 4.77 -3.34 -4.31
CA HIS A 133 4.91 -3.85 -5.67
C HIS A 133 5.87 -3.00 -6.52
N ARG A 134 6.10 -1.70 -6.20
CA ARG A 134 7.05 -0.82 -6.88
C ARG A 134 8.51 -1.04 -6.46
N VAL A 135 8.78 -1.95 -5.51
CA VAL A 135 10.15 -2.27 -5.09
C VAL A 135 10.62 -3.54 -5.81
N VAL A 136 11.73 -3.45 -6.56
CA VAL A 136 12.24 -4.48 -7.47
C VAL A 136 13.70 -4.81 -7.15
N GLY A 137 14.24 -5.87 -7.74
CA GLY A 137 15.68 -6.15 -7.70
C GLY A 137 16.50 -5.04 -8.36
N SER A 138 17.78 -4.95 -8.06
CA SER A 138 18.68 -3.97 -8.70
C SER A 138 18.86 -4.21 -10.21
N ASP A 139 18.62 -5.43 -10.64
CA ASP A 139 18.59 -5.87 -12.04
C ASP A 139 17.20 -5.73 -12.69
N GLY A 140 16.22 -5.16 -11.97
CA GLY A 140 14.83 -5.06 -12.40
C GLY A 140 14.00 -6.31 -12.17
N SER A 141 14.56 -7.37 -11.58
CA SER A 141 13.85 -8.63 -11.34
C SER A 141 12.69 -8.45 -10.37
N LEU A 142 11.57 -9.12 -10.66
CA LEU A 142 10.40 -9.15 -9.81
C LEU A 142 10.56 -10.27 -8.78
N THR A 143 10.94 -9.91 -7.57
CA THR A 143 11.09 -10.85 -6.46
C THR A 143 10.08 -10.56 -5.36
N GLY A 144 9.66 -11.61 -4.67
CA GLY A 144 8.86 -11.62 -3.44
C GLY A 144 7.74 -10.58 -3.35
N TYR A 145 6.49 -11.02 -3.48
CA TYR A 145 5.33 -10.17 -3.25
C TYR A 145 4.24 -10.99 -2.54
N ALA A 146 3.50 -10.40 -1.63
CA ALA A 146 2.47 -11.10 -0.87
C ALA A 146 1.38 -11.70 -1.78
N GLY A 147 1.01 -11.01 -2.86
CA GLY A 147 0.07 -11.50 -3.87
C GLY A 147 0.70 -12.40 -4.93
N GLY A 148 1.99 -12.75 -4.80
CA GLY A 148 2.73 -13.48 -5.85
C GLY A 148 3.32 -12.56 -6.92
N VAL A 149 4.31 -13.08 -7.65
CA VAL A 149 5.04 -12.32 -8.69
C VAL A 149 4.12 -11.88 -9.82
N GLU A 150 3.13 -12.69 -10.16
CA GLU A 150 2.16 -12.38 -11.22
C GLU A 150 1.30 -11.17 -10.88
N ALA A 151 0.76 -11.10 -9.66
CA ALA A 151 0.02 -9.92 -9.20
C ALA A 151 0.90 -8.67 -9.20
N LYS A 152 2.17 -8.80 -8.80
CA LYS A 152 3.14 -7.70 -8.87
C LYS A 152 3.35 -7.21 -10.30
N ARG A 153 3.50 -8.14 -11.25
CA ARG A 153 3.67 -7.83 -12.68
C ARG A 153 2.46 -7.07 -13.22
N LEU A 154 1.25 -7.59 -12.95
CA LEU A 154 -0.01 -6.96 -13.39
C LEU A 154 -0.18 -5.55 -12.83
N LEU A 155 0.15 -5.33 -11.55
CA LEU A 155 0.10 -3.99 -10.94
C LEU A 155 1.08 -3.01 -11.61
N LEU A 156 2.31 -3.44 -11.87
CA LEU A 156 3.30 -2.60 -12.55
C LEU A 156 2.91 -2.30 -13.99
N GLU A 157 2.30 -3.25 -14.70
CA GLU A 157 1.78 -3.04 -16.05
C GLU A 157 0.58 -2.08 -16.05
N LEU A 158 -0.36 -2.27 -15.12
CA LEU A 158 -1.48 -1.35 -14.92
C LEU A 158 -0.97 0.09 -14.77
N GLU A 159 -0.04 0.31 -13.84
CA GLU A 159 0.50 1.63 -13.57
C GLU A 159 1.28 2.21 -14.76
N ARG A 160 1.98 1.39 -15.53
CA ARG A 160 2.70 1.82 -16.73
C ARG A 160 1.74 2.26 -17.81
N ASN A 161 0.66 1.51 -18.04
CA ASN A 161 -0.32 1.79 -19.08
C ASN A 161 -1.06 3.11 -18.83
N TYR A 162 -1.40 3.39 -17.57
CA TYR A 162 -2.10 4.64 -17.20
C TYR A 162 -1.17 5.82 -16.86
N LYS A 163 0.16 5.62 -16.83
CA LYS A 163 1.11 6.72 -16.63
C LYS A 163 1.15 7.66 -17.85
N CYS A 164 0.92 7.14 -19.05
CA CYS A 164 1.02 7.90 -20.30
C CYS A 164 -0.17 8.83 -20.56
N ASP A 165 -1.29 8.68 -19.86
CA ASP A 165 -2.41 9.61 -19.98
C ASP A 165 -2.13 10.87 -19.16
N THR A 166 -1.43 11.80 -19.81
CA THR A 166 -1.13 13.20 -19.48
C THR A 166 -1.65 13.72 -18.14
N GLU A 167 -0.70 14.02 -17.21
CA GLU A 167 -0.95 15.06 -16.22
C GLU A 167 -0.95 16.43 -16.91
N PRO A 168 -1.97 17.29 -16.67
CA PRO A 168 -1.71 18.71 -16.72
C PRO A 168 -0.85 19.05 -15.48
N GLU A 169 0.28 19.69 -15.72
CA GLU A 169 1.10 20.31 -14.67
C GLU A 169 0.21 21.17 -13.77
N ALA A 170 -0.13 20.66 -12.60
CA ALA A 170 -0.74 21.46 -11.55
C ALA A 170 0.36 21.96 -10.62
N ALA A 171 0.58 23.26 -10.75
CA ALA A 171 1.47 24.14 -10.04
C ALA A 171 1.81 23.69 -8.60
N SER A 172 3.13 23.74 -8.30
CA SER A 172 3.71 24.01 -7.03
C SER A 172 2.84 24.93 -6.16
N SER A 173 2.26 24.42 -5.09
CA SER A 173 1.88 25.21 -3.94
C SER A 173 1.97 24.38 -2.65
N ASN A 174 2.95 24.74 -1.84
CA ASN A 174 3.05 24.60 -0.38
C ASN A 174 1.98 23.73 0.27
N VAL A 175 2.36 22.55 0.69
CA VAL A 175 1.67 21.85 1.78
C VAL A 175 2.62 21.80 2.97
N SER A 176 2.22 22.54 3.97
CA SER A 176 2.79 22.62 5.31
C SER A 176 3.05 21.23 5.87
N LYS A 177 4.22 21.08 6.47
CA LYS A 177 4.58 19.96 7.34
C LYS A 177 3.63 19.95 8.53
N GLU A 178 2.63 19.10 8.50
CA GLU A 178 1.98 18.63 9.73
C GLU A 178 1.22 17.33 9.42
N THR A 179 1.58 16.33 10.18
CA THR A 179 0.82 15.12 10.54
C THR A 179 0.58 14.07 9.45
N LEU A 180 1.58 13.21 9.27
CA LEU A 180 1.39 11.81 8.89
C LEU A 180 2.35 10.97 9.76
N PHE A 181 1.81 10.37 10.81
CA PHE A 181 2.22 9.23 11.65
C PHE A 181 1.82 9.47 13.12
#